data_b1ce8749b08f9414658c0769b926967f
#
_entry.id   b1ce8749b08f9414658c0769b926967f
#
_cell.length_a   1.000
_cell.length_b   1.000
_cell.length_c   1.000
_cell.angle_alpha   90.00
_cell.angle_beta   90.00
_cell.angle_gamma   90.00
#
_symmetry.space_group_name_H-M   'P 1'
#
loop_
_entity.id
_entity.type
_entity.pdbx_description
1 polymer ?
#
loop_
_entity_poly.entity_id
_entity_poly.type
_entity_poly.pdbx_seq_one_letter_code
_entity_poly.pdbx_strand_id
1 'polypeptide(L)'
;MTLPSIPGPIGIFDSGYGGLTILHGIRQLLPQYDYLYLGDNARTPYGNRSFDVVYEFTRQAVVKLFEMGCHLIVIGCNTASAKALRSIQQNDLPKLDPKRRVLGIIRPTAEVIGSLTQSRHVGIFATEGTIRSESYNLEIHKLYPDIKVTGVACPFWVPLVEYNEANSPGADYFVKKRIDQLMHLDNQIDTVILGCTHYPLLLPKIRQYMPQGISIVSQGEYVAASLQNYFVRHPEIEQRCTKGGKVHYLTTENPEKFKESAQLFMREPVEVDNITLG
;
A
#
# COMPACT_ATOMS: atom_id res chain seq x y z
N MET A 1 22.87 8.30 29.45
CA MET A 1 21.55 7.67 29.54
C MET A 1 20.62 8.42 28.60
N THR A 2 20.24 7.82 27.46
CA THR A 2 19.22 8.39 26.59
C THR A 2 17.87 8.22 27.30
N LEU A 3 17.12 9.32 27.48
CA LEU A 3 15.74 9.27 27.99
C LEU A 3 14.95 8.26 27.15
N PRO A 4 14.10 7.41 27.79
CA PRO A 4 13.24 6.52 27.02
C PRO A 4 12.36 7.38 26.09
N SER A 5 12.38 7.10 24.81
CA SER A 5 11.52 7.80 23.85
C SER A 5 10.06 7.50 24.22
N ILE A 6 9.25 8.54 24.28
CA ILE A 6 7.80 8.41 24.54
C ILE A 6 7.19 7.56 23.41
N PRO A 7 6.47 6.48 23.73
CA PRO A 7 5.78 5.69 22.70
C PRO A 7 4.79 6.53 21.89
N GLY A 8 4.59 6.16 20.63
CA GLY A 8 3.69 6.85 19.71
C GLY A 8 2.89 5.88 18.84
N PRO A 9 1.92 6.38 18.04
CA PRO A 9 1.10 5.53 17.17
C PRO A 9 1.94 4.95 16.02
N ILE A 10 1.43 3.88 15.40
CA ILE A 10 1.96 3.37 14.14
C ILE A 10 1.48 4.29 13.01
N GLY A 11 2.42 4.91 12.27
CA GLY A 11 2.11 5.73 11.11
C GLY A 11 1.74 4.88 9.91
N ILE A 12 0.63 5.20 9.24
CA ILE A 12 0.25 4.61 7.95
C ILE A 12 0.17 5.75 6.93
N PHE A 13 1.01 5.72 5.93
CA PHE A 13 1.03 6.73 4.87
C PHE A 13 0.52 6.18 3.56
N ASP A 14 -0.37 6.90 2.91
CA ASP A 14 -0.79 6.66 1.53
C ASP A 14 -0.87 7.95 0.73
N SER A 15 -0.80 7.83 -0.59
CA SER A 15 -0.96 8.97 -1.51
C SER A 15 -2.39 9.52 -1.57
N GLY A 16 -3.37 8.80 -0.97
CA GLY A 16 -4.78 9.17 -1.03
C GLY A 16 -5.64 8.35 -0.09
N TYR A 17 -6.62 7.64 -0.65
CA TYR A 17 -7.59 6.84 0.10
C TYR A 17 -7.27 5.35 0.12
N GLY A 18 -6.57 4.84 -0.87
CA GLY A 18 -6.38 3.41 -1.08
C GLY A 18 -5.72 2.70 0.09
N GLY A 19 -4.79 3.35 0.79
CA GLY A 19 -4.13 2.83 1.98
C GLY A 19 -5.08 2.50 3.13
N LEU A 20 -6.32 2.96 3.11
CA LEU A 20 -7.36 2.55 4.05
C LEU A 20 -7.63 1.05 3.98
N THR A 21 -7.50 0.42 2.81
CA THR A 21 -7.60 -1.05 2.67
C THR A 21 -6.46 -1.78 3.40
N ILE A 22 -5.27 -1.19 3.41
CA ILE A 22 -4.12 -1.72 4.16
C ILE A 22 -4.32 -1.53 5.67
N LEU A 23 -4.70 -0.32 6.09
CA LEU A 23 -5.02 -0.04 7.49
C LEU A 23 -6.13 -0.97 8.01
N HIS A 24 -7.18 -1.20 7.22
CA HIS A 24 -8.25 -2.12 7.57
C HIS A 24 -7.71 -3.54 7.84
N GLY A 25 -6.90 -4.10 6.93
CA GLY A 25 -6.29 -5.42 7.12
C GLY A 25 -5.38 -5.48 8.36
N ILE A 26 -4.58 -4.43 8.59
CA ILE A 26 -3.71 -4.33 9.77
C ILE A 26 -4.56 -4.29 11.06
N ARG A 27 -5.61 -3.49 11.12
CA ARG A 27 -6.48 -3.37 12.30
C ARG A 27 -7.25 -4.65 12.62
N GLN A 28 -7.59 -5.43 11.62
CA GLN A 28 -8.24 -6.75 11.85
C GLN A 28 -7.33 -7.71 12.62
N LEU A 29 -6.03 -7.72 12.35
CA LEU A 29 -5.08 -8.62 13.00
C LEU A 29 -4.42 -8.01 14.24
N LEU A 30 -4.24 -6.69 14.27
CA LEU A 30 -3.52 -5.94 15.29
C LEU A 30 -4.40 -4.80 15.87
N PRO A 31 -5.61 -5.09 16.37
CA PRO A 31 -6.57 -4.06 16.82
C PRO A 31 -6.14 -3.30 18.07
N GLN A 32 -5.16 -3.81 18.81
CA GLN A 32 -4.69 -3.24 20.08
C GLN A 32 -3.84 -1.99 19.94
N TYR A 33 -3.22 -1.74 18.76
CA TYR A 33 -2.33 -0.59 18.56
C TYR A 33 -3.08 0.67 18.19
N ASP A 34 -2.48 1.82 18.49
CA ASP A 34 -2.92 3.12 17.98
C ASP A 34 -2.32 3.37 16.61
N TYR A 35 -3.10 3.97 15.71
CA TYR A 35 -2.70 4.26 14.34
C TYR A 35 -2.88 5.75 14.02
N LEU A 36 -1.95 6.29 13.25
CA LEU A 36 -2.03 7.61 12.64
C LEU A 36 -1.99 7.44 11.13
N TYR A 37 -3.15 7.57 10.49
CA TYR A 37 -3.25 7.52 9.04
C TYR A 37 -3.01 8.90 8.44
N LEU A 38 -2.17 8.98 7.41
CA LEU A 38 -1.94 10.20 6.63
C LEU A 38 -2.17 9.92 5.15
N GLY A 39 -3.22 10.53 4.58
CA GLY A 39 -3.51 10.55 3.15
C GLY A 39 -3.07 11.85 2.50
N ASP A 40 -2.18 11.78 1.52
CA ASP A 40 -1.73 12.95 0.75
C ASP A 40 -2.66 13.27 -0.43
N ASN A 41 -3.93 13.47 -0.11
CA ASN A 41 -5.02 13.58 -1.09
C ASN A 41 -4.93 14.81 -1.98
N ALA A 42 -4.34 15.92 -1.51
CA ALA A 42 -4.16 17.14 -2.30
C ALA A 42 -3.17 16.95 -3.47
N ARG A 43 -2.24 15.98 -3.38
CA ARG A 43 -1.20 15.73 -4.38
C ARG A 43 -1.36 14.42 -5.15
N THR A 44 -2.43 13.67 -4.87
CA THR A 44 -2.80 12.45 -5.61
C THR A 44 -3.13 12.78 -7.08
N PRO A 45 -2.98 11.86 -8.03
CA PRO A 45 -2.44 10.51 -7.90
C PRO A 45 -0.91 10.47 -8.03
N TYR A 46 -0.26 9.52 -7.33
CA TYR A 46 1.20 9.31 -7.46
C TYR A 46 1.57 8.39 -8.63
N GLY A 47 0.62 7.61 -9.12
CA GLY A 47 0.86 6.52 -10.07
C GLY A 47 1.50 6.93 -11.41
N ASN A 48 1.35 8.18 -11.82
CA ASN A 48 1.89 8.75 -13.05
C ASN A 48 2.97 9.83 -12.83
N ARG A 49 3.35 10.10 -11.56
CA ARG A 49 4.39 11.09 -11.21
C ARG A 49 5.79 10.51 -11.44
N SER A 50 6.78 11.41 -11.63
CA SER A 50 8.20 11.03 -11.70
C SER A 50 8.68 10.39 -10.39
N PHE A 51 9.86 9.78 -10.44
CA PHE A 51 10.49 9.17 -9.28
C PHE A 51 10.77 10.22 -8.19
N ASP A 52 11.40 11.33 -8.59
CA ASP A 52 11.81 12.39 -7.67
C ASP A 52 10.62 13.07 -6.97
N VAL A 53 9.52 13.31 -7.70
CA VAL A 53 8.31 13.89 -7.13
C VAL A 53 7.69 12.96 -6.09
N VAL A 54 7.56 11.66 -6.39
CA VAL A 54 7.01 10.68 -5.44
C VAL A 54 7.93 10.53 -4.24
N TYR A 55 9.24 10.51 -4.45
CA TYR A 55 10.21 10.46 -3.36
C TYR A 55 10.06 11.67 -2.42
N GLU A 56 10.08 12.89 -2.96
CA GLU A 56 9.98 14.09 -2.13
C GLU A 56 8.67 14.17 -1.35
N PHE A 57 7.53 13.88 -1.99
CA PHE A 57 6.23 13.87 -1.32
C PHE A 57 6.17 12.83 -0.19
N THR A 58 6.69 11.62 -0.47
CA THR A 58 6.72 10.55 0.54
C THR A 58 7.66 10.89 1.70
N ARG A 59 8.82 11.49 1.40
CA ARG A 59 9.79 11.94 2.39
C ARG A 59 9.18 12.97 3.35
N GLN A 60 8.47 13.98 2.81
CA GLN A 60 7.78 14.99 3.62
C GLN A 60 6.75 14.34 4.55
N ALA A 61 5.94 13.42 4.05
CA ALA A 61 4.96 12.69 4.84
C ALA A 61 5.63 11.85 5.96
N VAL A 62 6.72 11.17 5.66
CA VAL A 62 7.48 10.37 6.64
C VAL A 62 8.07 11.27 7.73
N VAL A 63 8.66 12.40 7.35
CA VAL A 63 9.18 13.37 8.33
C VAL A 63 8.07 13.87 9.24
N LYS A 64 6.91 14.23 8.65
CA LYS A 64 5.77 14.72 9.40
C LYS A 64 5.22 13.70 10.39
N LEU A 65 5.07 12.45 9.99
CA LEU A 65 4.65 11.36 10.88
C LEU A 65 5.66 11.13 12.00
N PHE A 66 6.96 11.28 11.74
CA PHE A 66 8.00 11.22 12.76
C PHE A 66 7.90 12.40 13.76
N GLU A 67 7.64 13.62 13.30
CA GLU A 67 7.40 14.78 14.17
C GLU A 67 6.17 14.58 15.06
N MET A 68 5.16 13.87 14.57
CA MET A 68 3.95 13.51 15.32
C MET A 68 4.12 12.30 16.24
N GLY A 69 5.36 11.83 16.43
CA GLY A 69 5.70 10.80 17.41
C GLY A 69 5.70 9.37 16.91
N CYS A 70 5.41 9.10 15.63
CA CYS A 70 5.50 7.75 15.11
C CYS A 70 6.95 7.22 15.18
N HIS A 71 7.15 5.99 15.65
CA HIS A 71 8.44 5.30 15.63
C HIS A 71 8.53 4.28 14.51
N LEU A 72 7.39 3.83 14.03
CA LEU A 72 7.22 2.92 12.92
C LEU A 72 6.21 3.51 11.94
N ILE A 73 6.57 3.54 10.66
CA ILE A 73 5.71 3.97 9.57
C ILE A 73 5.59 2.84 8.56
N VAL A 74 4.37 2.54 8.12
CA VAL A 74 4.08 1.67 6.98
C VAL A 74 3.65 2.55 5.81
N ILE A 75 4.41 2.52 4.71
CA ILE A 75 4.00 3.14 3.45
C ILE A 75 2.97 2.24 2.80
N GLY A 76 1.68 2.57 2.97
CA GLY A 76 0.53 1.83 2.47
C GLY A 76 0.28 1.99 0.97
N CYS A 77 0.99 2.89 0.29
CA CYS A 77 0.91 3.11 -1.15
C CYS A 77 1.94 2.26 -1.91
N ASN A 78 1.49 1.49 -2.91
CA ASN A 78 2.40 0.70 -3.77
C ASN A 78 3.37 1.58 -4.55
N THR A 79 2.88 2.66 -5.16
CA THR A 79 3.73 3.59 -5.92
C THR A 79 4.79 4.25 -5.04
N ALA A 80 4.41 4.71 -3.85
CA ALA A 80 5.35 5.29 -2.90
C ALA A 80 6.35 4.23 -2.37
N SER A 81 5.88 3.03 -2.04
CA SER A 81 6.75 1.90 -1.64
C SER A 81 7.76 1.56 -2.73
N ALA A 82 7.32 1.55 -4.00
CA ALA A 82 8.16 1.23 -5.14
C ALA A 82 9.22 2.30 -5.43
N LYS A 83 8.85 3.57 -5.30
CA LYS A 83 9.68 4.70 -5.76
C LYS A 83 10.47 5.41 -4.65
N ALA A 84 9.99 5.40 -3.42
CA ALA A 84 10.55 6.21 -2.34
C ALA A 84 11.20 5.42 -1.20
N LEU A 85 10.65 4.25 -0.87
CA LEU A 85 11.01 3.52 0.35
C LEU A 85 12.52 3.29 0.49
N ARG A 86 13.14 2.73 -0.55
CA ARG A 86 14.59 2.39 -0.50
C ARG A 86 15.45 3.64 -0.28
N SER A 87 15.16 4.73 -0.99
CA SER A 87 15.89 6.00 -0.84
C SER A 87 15.72 6.57 0.57
N ILE A 88 14.48 6.53 1.11
CA ILE A 88 14.21 6.98 2.48
C ILE A 88 14.98 6.13 3.49
N GLN A 89 14.94 4.80 3.35
CA GLN A 89 15.64 3.90 4.28
C GLN A 89 17.17 4.05 4.24
N GLN A 90 17.75 4.29 3.07
CA GLN A 90 19.21 4.34 2.89
C GLN A 90 19.79 5.74 3.10
N ASN A 91 19.08 6.79 2.70
CA ASN A 91 19.62 8.15 2.63
C ASN A 91 19.10 9.07 3.72
N ASP A 92 17.80 8.94 4.09
CA ASP A 92 17.13 9.87 5.00
C ASP A 92 17.07 9.32 6.43
N LEU A 93 16.62 8.10 6.60
CA LEU A 93 16.40 7.49 7.92
C LEU A 93 17.65 7.51 8.81
N PRO A 94 18.88 7.20 8.31
CA PRO A 94 20.10 7.30 9.11
C PRO A 94 20.40 8.71 9.63
N LYS A 95 19.95 9.75 8.92
CA LYS A 95 20.16 11.16 9.27
C LYS A 95 19.03 11.70 10.16
N LEU A 96 17.81 11.21 9.98
CA LEU A 96 16.64 11.63 10.74
C LEU A 96 16.62 11.00 12.13
N ASP A 97 16.54 9.68 12.19
CA ASP A 97 16.62 8.88 13.43
C ASP A 97 16.83 7.39 13.07
N PRO A 98 18.02 6.84 13.24
CA PRO A 98 18.33 5.45 12.90
C PRO A 98 17.58 4.42 13.78
N LYS A 99 16.94 4.87 14.87
CA LYS A 99 16.13 4.00 15.74
C LYS A 99 14.69 3.86 15.30
N ARG A 100 14.23 4.66 14.33
CA ARG A 100 12.88 4.57 13.73
C ARG A 100 12.88 3.63 12.54
N ARG A 101 11.71 3.26 12.08
CA ARG A 101 11.54 2.32 10.97
C ARG A 101 10.49 2.81 9.98
N VAL A 102 10.78 2.57 8.70
CA VAL A 102 9.85 2.79 7.60
C VAL A 102 9.77 1.48 6.83
N LEU A 103 8.58 0.92 6.71
CA LEU A 103 8.29 -0.34 6.02
C LEU A 103 7.41 -0.05 4.80
N GLY A 104 7.46 -0.93 3.80
CA GLY A 104 6.59 -0.87 2.63
C GLY A 104 5.74 -2.13 2.50
N ILE A 105 4.82 -2.13 1.54
CA ILE A 105 3.84 -3.20 1.34
C ILE A 105 4.17 -4.15 0.19
N ILE A 106 5.21 -3.89 -0.60
CA ILE A 106 5.62 -4.76 -1.71
C ILE A 106 6.29 -6.03 -1.19
N ARG A 107 7.24 -5.88 -0.26
CA ARG A 107 8.02 -7.00 0.29
C ARG A 107 7.15 -8.06 0.96
N PRO A 108 6.18 -7.73 1.83
CA PRO A 108 5.27 -8.71 2.42
C PRO A 108 4.54 -9.58 1.38
N THR A 109 4.11 -8.96 0.28
CA THR A 109 3.45 -9.67 -0.82
C THR A 109 4.43 -10.58 -1.56
N ALA A 110 5.65 -10.11 -1.83
CA ALA A 110 6.68 -10.90 -2.47
C ALA A 110 7.09 -12.13 -1.64
N GLU A 111 7.10 -12.03 -0.32
CA GLU A 111 7.47 -13.13 0.59
C GLU A 111 6.50 -14.33 0.54
N VAL A 112 5.23 -14.08 0.29
CA VAL A 112 4.21 -15.15 0.27
C VAL A 112 3.95 -15.73 -1.11
N ILE A 113 4.32 -15.01 -2.19
CA ILE A 113 3.90 -15.36 -3.54
C ILE A 113 4.38 -16.74 -3.99
N GLY A 114 5.57 -17.16 -3.52
CA GLY A 114 6.14 -18.46 -3.85
C GLY A 114 5.33 -19.66 -3.34
N SER A 115 4.53 -19.46 -2.27
CA SER A 115 3.62 -20.49 -1.74
C SER A 115 2.24 -20.44 -2.37
N LEU A 116 1.90 -19.36 -3.09
CA LEU A 116 0.58 -19.16 -3.69
C LEU A 116 0.53 -19.60 -5.15
N THR A 117 1.64 -19.49 -5.89
CA THR A 117 1.73 -19.94 -7.28
C THR A 117 2.22 -21.38 -7.40
N GLN A 118 1.58 -22.16 -8.26
CA GLN A 118 2.03 -23.50 -8.64
C GLN A 118 2.74 -23.50 -10.00
N SER A 119 2.25 -22.70 -10.94
CA SER A 119 2.83 -22.57 -12.28
C SER A 119 4.17 -21.83 -12.31
N ARG A 120 4.48 -21.08 -11.23
CA ARG A 120 5.62 -20.15 -11.17
C ARG A 120 5.50 -18.97 -12.16
N HIS A 121 4.28 -18.70 -12.65
CA HIS A 121 3.93 -17.55 -13.48
C HIS A 121 2.97 -16.67 -12.72
N VAL A 122 3.38 -15.44 -12.43
CA VAL A 122 2.64 -14.48 -11.61
C VAL A 122 2.34 -13.22 -12.41
N GLY A 123 1.06 -12.84 -12.43
CA GLY A 123 0.60 -11.58 -13.01
C GLY A 123 0.56 -10.45 -11.98
N ILE A 124 0.75 -9.21 -12.41
CA ILE A 124 0.60 -8.03 -11.55
C ILE A 124 -0.23 -6.98 -12.27
N PHE A 125 -1.31 -6.54 -11.67
CA PHE A 125 -1.98 -5.29 -12.02
C PHE A 125 -1.51 -4.19 -11.07
N ALA A 126 -1.01 -3.08 -11.61
CA ALA A 126 -0.54 -1.96 -10.79
C ALA A 126 -0.65 -0.62 -11.55
N THR A 127 -0.28 0.47 -10.89
CA THR A 127 -0.12 1.76 -11.56
C THR A 127 1.08 1.73 -12.51
N GLU A 128 1.11 2.66 -13.47
CA GLU A 128 2.23 2.78 -14.41
C GLU A 128 3.56 2.96 -13.68
N GLY A 129 3.56 3.80 -12.63
CA GLY A 129 4.76 4.04 -11.82
C GLY A 129 5.26 2.80 -11.08
N THR A 130 4.37 1.97 -10.59
CA THR A 130 4.74 0.71 -9.91
C THR A 130 5.29 -0.30 -10.92
N ILE A 131 4.65 -0.47 -12.08
CA ILE A 131 5.16 -1.37 -13.14
C ILE A 131 6.54 -0.92 -13.62
N ARG A 132 6.71 0.35 -13.97
CA ARG A 132 8.00 0.88 -14.46
C ARG A 132 9.13 0.82 -13.43
N SER A 133 8.83 0.76 -12.15
CA SER A 133 9.84 0.66 -11.10
C SER A 133 10.50 -0.69 -11.00
N GLU A 134 9.90 -1.74 -11.61
CA GLU A 134 10.32 -3.15 -11.52
C GLU A 134 10.43 -3.67 -10.06
N SER A 135 9.88 -2.94 -9.08
CA SER A 135 10.08 -3.26 -7.65
C SER A 135 9.53 -4.63 -7.26
N TYR A 136 8.39 -5.05 -7.84
CA TYR A 136 7.85 -6.39 -7.62
C TYR A 136 8.76 -7.46 -8.21
N ASN A 137 9.22 -7.28 -9.45
CA ASN A 137 10.12 -8.19 -10.13
C ASN A 137 11.40 -8.38 -9.31
N LEU A 138 11.99 -7.26 -8.87
CA LEU A 138 13.21 -7.28 -8.06
C LEU A 138 13.00 -7.99 -6.70
N GLU A 139 11.92 -7.71 -5.99
CA GLU A 139 11.69 -8.32 -4.67
C GLU A 139 11.27 -9.80 -4.78
N ILE A 140 10.48 -10.18 -5.80
CA ILE A 140 10.10 -11.57 -6.04
C ILE A 140 11.32 -12.39 -6.48
N HIS A 141 12.12 -11.91 -7.44
CA HIS A 141 13.29 -12.64 -7.92
C HIS A 141 14.38 -12.83 -6.87
N LYS A 142 14.49 -11.92 -5.88
CA LYS A 142 15.42 -12.13 -4.75
C LYS A 142 15.07 -13.35 -3.90
N LEU A 143 13.78 -13.67 -3.81
CA LEU A 143 13.26 -14.74 -2.97
C LEU A 143 13.01 -16.02 -3.78
N TYR A 144 12.55 -15.83 -5.00
CA TYR A 144 12.10 -16.89 -5.92
C TYR A 144 12.62 -16.58 -7.34
N PRO A 145 13.88 -16.89 -7.65
CA PRO A 145 14.48 -16.57 -8.97
C PRO A 145 13.82 -17.28 -10.15
N ASP A 146 13.09 -18.36 -9.89
CA ASP A 146 12.38 -19.18 -10.85
C ASP A 146 10.98 -18.67 -11.19
N ILE A 147 10.45 -17.66 -10.47
CA ILE A 147 9.14 -17.09 -10.74
C ILE A 147 9.24 -16.08 -11.87
N LYS A 148 8.47 -16.32 -12.94
CA LYS A 148 8.25 -15.33 -14.00
C LYS A 148 7.17 -14.35 -13.59
N VAL A 149 7.47 -13.06 -13.65
CA VAL A 149 6.55 -11.98 -13.29
C VAL A 149 6.16 -11.18 -14.52
N THR A 150 4.86 -11.08 -14.80
CA THR A 150 4.30 -10.32 -15.93
C THR A 150 3.41 -9.19 -15.40
N GLY A 151 3.80 -7.94 -15.65
CA GLY A 151 3.10 -6.76 -15.15
C GLY A 151 2.26 -6.06 -16.21
N VAL A 152 1.07 -5.61 -15.85
CA VAL A 152 0.21 -4.75 -16.68
C VAL A 152 -0.19 -3.50 -15.92
N ALA A 153 0.08 -2.32 -16.51
CA ALA A 153 -0.32 -1.04 -15.96
C ALA A 153 -1.82 -0.79 -16.19
N CYS A 154 -2.51 -0.34 -15.14
CA CYS A 154 -3.95 -0.10 -15.12
C CYS A 154 -4.28 1.36 -14.77
N PRO A 155 -4.01 2.34 -15.66
CA PRO A 155 -4.08 3.77 -15.33
C PRO A 155 -5.48 4.26 -14.99
N PHE A 156 -6.54 3.59 -15.47
CA PHE A 156 -7.93 3.98 -15.23
C PHE A 156 -8.56 3.35 -14.00
N TRP A 157 -7.92 2.33 -13.39
CA TRP A 157 -8.55 1.60 -12.28
C TRP A 157 -8.65 2.43 -11.00
N VAL A 158 -7.67 3.29 -10.71
CA VAL A 158 -7.76 4.22 -9.56
C VAL A 158 -8.90 5.23 -9.77
N PRO A 159 -9.00 5.97 -10.89
CA PRO A 159 -10.15 6.84 -11.17
C PRO A 159 -11.51 6.13 -11.07
N LEU A 160 -11.66 4.92 -11.62
CA LEU A 160 -12.92 4.17 -11.51
C LEU A 160 -13.35 3.98 -10.05
N VAL A 161 -12.41 3.71 -9.15
CA VAL A 161 -12.70 3.56 -7.72
C VAL A 161 -13.02 4.90 -7.08
N GLU A 162 -12.18 5.92 -7.27
CA GLU A 162 -12.31 7.21 -6.59
C GLU A 162 -13.55 8.00 -7.02
N TYR A 163 -14.01 7.81 -8.27
CA TYR A 163 -15.25 8.40 -8.78
C TYR A 163 -16.48 7.51 -8.59
N ASN A 164 -16.38 6.44 -7.77
CA ASN A 164 -17.47 5.49 -7.51
C ASN A 164 -18.05 4.82 -8.77
N GLU A 165 -17.20 4.64 -9.78
CA GLU A 165 -17.53 4.01 -11.06
C GLU A 165 -17.11 2.53 -11.15
N ALA A 166 -16.71 1.94 -10.01
CA ALA A 166 -16.22 0.55 -9.95
C ALA A 166 -17.24 -0.49 -10.47
N ASN A 167 -18.54 -0.17 -10.43
CA ASN A 167 -19.62 -1.04 -10.90
C ASN A 167 -20.23 -0.62 -12.26
N SER A 168 -19.72 0.45 -12.87
CA SER A 168 -20.24 0.97 -14.14
C SER A 168 -19.88 0.08 -15.34
N PRO A 169 -20.58 0.21 -16.48
CA PRO A 169 -20.18 -0.41 -17.75
C PRO A 169 -18.79 0.03 -18.23
N GLY A 170 -18.35 1.24 -17.85
CA GLY A 170 -16.99 1.71 -18.09
C GLY A 170 -15.95 0.86 -17.37
N ALA A 171 -16.23 0.44 -16.13
CA ALA A 171 -15.36 -0.47 -15.41
C ALA A 171 -15.26 -1.83 -16.10
N ASP A 172 -16.36 -2.36 -16.65
CA ASP A 172 -16.34 -3.63 -17.40
C ASP A 172 -15.33 -3.57 -18.55
N TYR A 173 -15.37 -2.49 -19.34
CA TYR A 173 -14.45 -2.32 -20.46
C TYR A 173 -12.98 -2.24 -20.00
N PHE A 174 -12.68 -1.36 -19.05
CA PHE A 174 -11.29 -1.14 -18.64
C PHE A 174 -10.70 -2.32 -17.86
N VAL A 175 -11.51 -3.01 -17.05
CA VAL A 175 -11.06 -4.19 -16.30
C VAL A 175 -10.81 -5.35 -17.26
N LYS A 176 -11.79 -5.69 -18.11
CA LYS A 176 -11.65 -6.76 -19.09
C LYS A 176 -10.45 -6.54 -20.00
N LYS A 177 -10.27 -5.33 -20.55
CA LYS A 177 -9.15 -4.99 -21.42
C LYS A 177 -7.79 -5.31 -20.80
N ARG A 178 -7.60 -5.04 -19.50
CA ARG A 178 -6.32 -5.31 -18.82
C ARG A 178 -6.13 -6.77 -18.47
N ILE A 179 -7.20 -7.47 -18.16
CA ILE A 179 -7.17 -8.91 -17.95
C ILE A 179 -6.81 -9.63 -19.26
N ASP A 180 -7.50 -9.30 -20.36
CA ASP A 180 -7.21 -9.87 -21.69
C ASP A 180 -5.73 -9.61 -22.09
N GLN A 181 -5.23 -8.39 -21.82
CA GLN A 181 -3.83 -8.04 -22.07
C GLN A 181 -2.87 -8.91 -21.26
N LEU A 182 -3.13 -9.11 -19.96
CA LEU A 182 -2.27 -9.91 -19.10
C LEU A 182 -2.23 -11.38 -19.56
N MET A 183 -3.40 -11.94 -19.85
CA MET A 183 -3.52 -13.33 -20.32
C MET A 183 -2.93 -13.56 -21.70
N HIS A 184 -2.92 -12.52 -22.56
CA HIS A 184 -2.25 -12.59 -23.86
C HIS A 184 -0.71 -12.56 -23.72
N LEU A 185 -0.19 -11.80 -22.76
CA LEU A 185 1.24 -11.72 -22.48
C LEU A 185 1.80 -13.00 -21.86
N ASP A 186 1.00 -13.65 -21.00
CA ASP A 186 1.38 -14.90 -20.34
C ASP A 186 0.15 -15.71 -19.94
N ASN A 187 -0.16 -16.75 -20.67
CA ASN A 187 -1.31 -17.62 -20.44
C ASN A 187 -1.06 -18.72 -19.40
N GLN A 188 0.14 -18.80 -18.83
CA GLN A 188 0.50 -19.75 -17.77
C GLN A 188 0.29 -19.17 -16.37
N ILE A 189 -0.09 -17.90 -16.28
CA ILE A 189 -0.35 -17.23 -14.98
C ILE A 189 -1.47 -17.96 -14.23
N ASP A 190 -1.16 -18.36 -12.99
CA ASP A 190 -2.12 -18.95 -12.04
C ASP A 190 -2.40 -18.05 -10.84
N THR A 191 -1.60 -17.02 -10.65
CA THR A 191 -1.70 -16.11 -9.50
C THR A 191 -1.51 -14.67 -9.95
N VAL A 192 -2.39 -13.76 -9.50
CA VAL A 192 -2.35 -12.34 -9.86
C VAL A 192 -2.33 -11.48 -8.61
N ILE A 193 -1.37 -10.56 -8.53
CA ILE A 193 -1.24 -9.58 -7.45
C ILE A 193 -1.99 -8.29 -7.82
N LEU A 194 -2.81 -7.80 -6.90
CA LEU A 194 -3.38 -6.46 -6.97
C LEU A 194 -2.38 -5.47 -6.36
N GLY A 195 -1.44 -4.99 -7.19
CA GLY A 195 -0.34 -4.10 -6.81
C GLY A 195 -0.73 -2.63 -6.70
N CYS A 196 -1.98 -2.35 -6.32
CA CYS A 196 -2.48 -1.03 -5.96
C CYS A 196 -3.58 -1.18 -4.91
N THR A 197 -3.55 -0.33 -3.92
CA THR A 197 -4.45 -0.35 -2.75
C THR A 197 -5.91 -0.05 -3.07
N HIS A 198 -6.20 0.53 -4.23
CA HIS A 198 -7.57 0.76 -4.73
C HIS A 198 -8.19 -0.50 -5.35
N TYR A 199 -7.39 -1.39 -5.91
CA TYR A 199 -7.89 -2.49 -6.75
C TYR A 199 -8.73 -3.55 -6.03
N PRO A 200 -8.61 -3.76 -4.70
CA PRO A 200 -9.56 -4.62 -3.98
C PRO A 200 -11.03 -4.19 -4.13
N LEU A 201 -11.30 -2.89 -4.36
CA LEU A 201 -12.67 -2.40 -4.61
C LEU A 201 -13.20 -2.79 -5.99
N LEU A 202 -12.32 -3.13 -6.93
CA LEU A 202 -12.68 -3.69 -8.25
C LEU A 202 -12.73 -5.22 -8.25
N LEU A 203 -12.47 -5.88 -7.12
CA LEU A 203 -12.38 -7.35 -7.05
C LEU A 203 -13.59 -8.09 -7.64
N PRO A 204 -14.85 -7.66 -7.44
CA PRO A 204 -16.01 -8.30 -8.09
C PRO A 204 -15.90 -8.29 -9.61
N LYS A 205 -15.50 -7.16 -10.22
CA LYS A 205 -15.32 -7.02 -11.67
C LYS A 205 -14.09 -7.80 -12.16
N ILE A 206 -13.00 -7.79 -11.40
CA ILE A 206 -11.80 -8.56 -11.75
C ILE A 206 -12.14 -10.05 -11.76
N ARG A 207 -12.85 -10.57 -10.76
CA ARG A 207 -13.28 -11.98 -10.72
C ARG A 207 -14.24 -12.35 -11.85
N GLN A 208 -15.10 -11.42 -12.25
CA GLN A 208 -16.07 -11.63 -13.35
C GLN A 208 -15.35 -11.94 -14.67
N TYR A 209 -14.23 -11.29 -14.95
CA TYR A 209 -13.50 -11.41 -16.22
C TYR A 209 -12.24 -12.25 -16.16
N MET A 210 -11.75 -12.55 -14.95
CA MET A 210 -10.58 -13.41 -14.77
C MET A 210 -10.91 -14.86 -15.13
N PRO A 211 -10.07 -15.56 -15.89
CA PRO A 211 -10.25 -16.99 -16.12
C PRO A 211 -10.35 -17.78 -14.81
N GLN A 212 -11.10 -18.88 -14.86
CA GLN A 212 -11.24 -19.77 -13.70
C GLN A 212 -9.88 -20.38 -13.30
N GLY A 213 -9.69 -20.61 -12.01
CA GLY A 213 -8.47 -21.22 -11.48
C GLY A 213 -7.35 -20.22 -11.16
N ILE A 214 -7.48 -18.93 -11.53
CA ILE A 214 -6.48 -17.92 -11.19
C ILE A 214 -6.74 -17.36 -9.78
N SER A 215 -5.73 -17.47 -8.91
CA SER A 215 -5.74 -16.89 -7.58
C SER A 215 -5.51 -15.37 -7.64
N ILE A 216 -6.30 -14.61 -6.89
CA ILE A 216 -6.15 -13.14 -6.80
C ILE A 216 -5.69 -12.76 -5.41
N VAL A 217 -4.54 -12.10 -5.33
CA VAL A 217 -3.85 -11.72 -4.08
C VAL A 217 -4.10 -10.24 -3.80
N SER A 218 -4.86 -9.96 -2.74
CA SER A 218 -4.98 -8.63 -2.12
C SER A 218 -3.99 -8.51 -0.97
N GLN A 219 -3.43 -7.31 -0.74
CA GLN A 219 -2.25 -7.17 0.11
C GLN A 219 -2.54 -7.05 1.61
N GLY A 220 -3.73 -6.56 2.01
CA GLY A 220 -4.00 -6.15 3.40
C GLY A 220 -3.65 -7.21 4.45
N GLU A 221 -4.07 -8.46 4.25
CA GLU A 221 -3.82 -9.57 5.18
C GLU A 221 -2.34 -9.94 5.27
N TYR A 222 -1.64 -9.98 4.14
CA TYR A 222 -0.21 -10.32 4.10
C TYR A 222 0.65 -9.24 4.72
N VAL A 223 0.30 -7.96 4.52
CA VAL A 223 0.96 -6.83 5.17
C VAL A 223 0.74 -6.89 6.68
N ALA A 224 -0.47 -7.21 7.13
CA ALA A 224 -0.80 -7.35 8.55
C ALA A 224 0.01 -8.49 9.21
N ALA A 225 0.04 -9.66 8.59
CA ALA A 225 0.79 -10.83 9.07
C ALA A 225 2.31 -10.54 9.10
N SER A 226 2.83 -9.88 8.08
CA SER A 226 4.24 -9.48 8.03
C SER A 226 4.58 -8.46 9.13
N LEU A 227 3.70 -7.49 9.41
CA LEU A 227 3.88 -6.54 10.50
C LEU A 227 3.85 -7.23 11.87
N GLN A 228 2.94 -8.19 12.08
CA GLN A 228 2.90 -8.99 13.30
C GLN A 228 4.22 -9.76 13.50
N ASN A 229 4.71 -10.44 12.47
CA ASN A 229 6.00 -11.13 12.50
C ASN A 229 7.17 -10.18 12.71
N TYR A 230 7.08 -8.95 12.16
CA TYR A 230 8.07 -7.92 12.37
C TYR A 230 8.18 -7.55 13.85
N PHE A 231 7.08 -7.36 14.56
CA PHE A 231 7.06 -7.06 15.99
C PHE A 231 7.64 -8.19 16.85
N VAL A 232 7.41 -9.44 16.48
CA VAL A 232 8.03 -10.59 17.17
C VAL A 232 9.57 -10.55 17.05
N ARG A 233 10.10 -10.16 15.90
CA ARG A 233 11.54 -10.07 15.64
C ARG A 233 12.16 -8.77 16.13
N HIS A 234 11.36 -7.72 16.37
CA HIS A 234 11.79 -6.38 16.74
C HIS A 234 11.00 -5.85 17.94
N PRO A 235 11.09 -6.50 19.12
CA PRO A 235 10.37 -6.08 20.31
C PRO A 235 10.74 -4.66 20.75
N GLU A 236 11.94 -4.18 20.43
CA GLU A 236 12.40 -2.81 20.70
C GLU A 236 11.62 -1.76 19.92
N ILE A 237 11.04 -2.11 18.78
CA ILE A 237 10.14 -1.23 17.99
C ILE A 237 8.72 -1.38 18.50
N GLU A 238 8.27 -2.61 18.74
CA GLU A 238 6.94 -2.90 19.26
C GLU A 238 6.64 -2.14 20.56
N GLN A 239 7.59 -2.12 21.51
CA GLN A 239 7.49 -1.42 22.79
C GLN A 239 7.36 0.11 22.64
N ARG A 240 7.70 0.66 21.48
CA ARG A 240 7.55 2.08 21.17
C ARG A 240 6.20 2.41 20.50
N CYS A 241 5.36 1.42 20.26
CA CYS A 241 4.03 1.60 19.69
C CYS A 241 2.99 1.67 20.79
N THR A 242 2.18 2.74 20.80
CA THR A 242 1.08 2.89 21.78
C THR A 242 -0.04 1.90 21.51
N LYS A 243 -0.74 1.54 22.58
CA LYS A 243 -1.82 0.55 22.56
C LYS A 243 -3.08 1.16 23.18
N GLY A 244 -4.10 1.32 22.38
CA GLY A 244 -5.40 1.88 22.80
C GLY A 244 -6.49 1.59 21.77
N GLY A 245 -6.10 1.02 20.62
CA GLY A 245 -7.01 0.69 19.52
C GLY A 245 -7.57 1.90 18.78
N LYS A 246 -6.98 3.08 18.98
CA LYS A 246 -7.44 4.34 18.39
C LYS A 246 -6.88 4.53 16.98
N VAL A 247 -7.65 5.20 16.14
CA VAL A 247 -7.18 5.64 14.81
C VAL A 247 -7.43 7.14 14.70
N HIS A 248 -6.38 7.86 14.34
CA HIS A 248 -6.48 9.27 13.97
C HIS A 248 -6.19 9.40 12.48
N TYR A 249 -7.05 10.10 11.75
CA TYR A 249 -6.92 10.27 10.31
C TYR A 249 -6.50 11.71 9.99
N LEU A 250 -5.55 11.83 9.09
CA LEU A 250 -5.04 13.11 8.56
C LEU A 250 -5.15 13.12 7.04
N THR A 251 -5.49 14.27 6.49
CA THR A 251 -5.50 14.52 5.05
C THR A 251 -4.87 15.84 4.69
N THR A 252 -4.23 15.92 3.53
CA THR A 252 -3.76 17.19 2.96
C THR A 252 -4.83 17.92 2.16
N GLU A 253 -6.01 17.30 1.98
CA GLU A 253 -7.19 17.84 1.30
C GLU A 253 -8.26 18.28 2.32
N ASN A 254 -9.39 18.75 1.86
CA ASN A 254 -10.54 19.09 2.70
C ASN A 254 -11.02 17.84 3.49
N PRO A 255 -11.16 17.94 4.85
CA PRO A 255 -11.61 16.83 5.68
C PRO A 255 -12.97 16.26 5.31
N GLU A 256 -13.94 17.10 4.92
CA GLU A 256 -15.27 16.60 4.54
C GLU A 256 -15.23 15.77 3.27
N LYS A 257 -14.45 16.19 2.26
CA LYS A 257 -14.22 15.41 1.06
C LYS A 257 -13.52 14.08 1.37
N PHE A 258 -12.59 14.09 2.33
CA PHE A 258 -11.96 12.85 2.77
C PHE A 258 -12.97 11.90 3.41
N LYS A 259 -13.85 12.38 4.31
CA LYS A 259 -14.88 11.58 4.96
C LYS A 259 -15.80 10.91 3.97
N GLU A 260 -16.30 11.66 2.98
CA GLU A 260 -17.16 11.15 1.92
C GLU A 260 -16.48 10.03 1.12
N SER A 261 -15.24 10.28 0.66
CA SER A 261 -14.48 9.30 -0.13
C SER A 261 -14.07 8.08 0.69
N ALA A 262 -13.71 8.27 1.96
CA ALA A 262 -13.31 7.18 2.86
C ALA A 262 -14.43 6.15 3.08
N GLN A 263 -15.70 6.54 2.96
CA GLN A 263 -16.85 5.63 3.07
C GLN A 263 -16.83 4.52 2.01
N LEU A 264 -16.19 4.74 0.85
CA LEU A 264 -16.01 3.69 -0.17
C LEU A 264 -15.06 2.58 0.29
N PHE A 265 -14.13 2.91 1.19
CA PHE A 265 -13.06 2.01 1.67
C PHE A 265 -13.33 1.47 3.07
N MET A 266 -14.01 2.28 3.91
CA MET A 266 -14.29 1.98 5.30
C MET A 266 -15.81 1.92 5.53
N ARG A 267 -16.27 0.95 6.30
CA ARG A 267 -17.70 0.81 6.65
C ARG A 267 -18.07 1.57 7.92
N GLU A 268 -17.15 2.35 8.47
CA GLU A 268 -17.31 3.14 9.68
C GLU A 268 -17.05 4.63 9.39
N PRO A 269 -17.72 5.55 10.10
CA PRO A 269 -17.39 6.97 10.03
C PRO A 269 -15.97 7.22 10.49
N VAL A 270 -15.29 8.17 9.86
CA VAL A 270 -13.93 8.59 10.23
C VAL A 270 -13.94 10.06 10.67
N GLU A 271 -13.23 10.35 11.75
CA GLU A 271 -12.88 11.71 12.12
C GLU A 271 -11.50 12.04 11.57
N VAL A 272 -11.41 13.12 10.80
CA VAL A 272 -10.19 13.48 10.08
C VAL A 272 -9.85 14.94 10.27
N ASP A 273 -8.57 15.22 10.46
CA ASP A 273 -8.01 16.57 10.53
C ASP A 273 -7.23 16.91 9.26
N ASN A 274 -7.24 18.20 8.91
CA ASN A 274 -6.41 18.71 7.83
C ASN A 274 -4.97 18.92 8.30
N ILE A 275 -4.02 18.64 7.40
CA ILE A 275 -2.60 18.86 7.63
C ILE A 275 -1.91 19.39 6.37
N THR A 276 -0.92 20.24 6.54
CA THR A 276 -0.06 20.71 5.46
C THR A 276 1.28 19.98 5.52
N LEU A 277 1.72 19.47 4.38
CA LEU A 277 3.07 18.96 4.16
C LEU A 277 3.88 20.04 3.45
N GLY A 278 4.95 20.45 4.08
CA GLY A 278 5.81 21.54 3.64
C GLY A 278 6.66 21.26 2.42
#